data_18aa9c142feeef8e47ee0fdaa152fc8f
#
_entry.id   18aa9c142feeef8e47ee0fdaa152fc8f
#
_cell.length_a   1.000
_cell.length_b   1.000
_cell.length_c   1.000
_cell.angle_alpha   90.00
_cell.angle_beta   90.00
_cell.angle_gamma   90.00
#
_symmetry.space_group_name_H-M   'P 1'
#
loop_
_entity.id
_entity.type
_entity.pdbx_description
1 polymer ?
#
loop_
_entity_poly.entity_id
_entity_poly.type
_entity_poly.pdbx_seq_one_letter_code
_entity_poly.pdbx_strand_id
1 'polypeptide(L)'
;NAENCTFCGKCVEVCPHNALTLFGTDITAAVLTEKLAEDKPFYMATGGGVTLSGGEPLMQADFCSAVLRLLKERDIDTAVDTCLYAGRDALEKLVPHTDTFLVDIKAMDSALHKKWTGAENGSILRNIEYLEGIGKKMEVRIPFIPGVNDGEMEAIAGYLENFRHVVGVKILAYHNLSGAKYRSL
;
A
#
# COMPACT_ATOMS: atom_id res chain seq x y z
N ASN A 1 24.77 -5.02 -16.13
CA ASN A 1 24.91 -5.97 -15.04
C ASN A 1 24.26 -5.34 -13.80
N ALA A 2 23.14 -5.89 -13.34
CA ALA A 2 22.35 -5.33 -12.23
C ALA A 2 23.16 -5.24 -10.92
N GLU A 3 24.07 -6.18 -10.68
CA GLU A 3 24.92 -6.25 -9.48
C GLU A 3 25.85 -5.05 -9.30
N ASN A 4 26.21 -4.37 -10.37
CA ASN A 4 27.10 -3.20 -10.35
C ASN A 4 26.34 -1.88 -10.55
N CYS A 5 25.00 -1.91 -10.53
CA CYS A 5 24.18 -0.71 -10.74
C CYS A 5 24.17 0.15 -9.49
N THR A 6 24.59 1.41 -9.63
CA THR A 6 24.52 2.42 -8.56
C THR A 6 23.29 3.33 -8.68
N PHE A 7 22.37 3.01 -9.57
CA PHE A 7 21.16 3.81 -9.88
C PHE A 7 21.45 5.28 -10.24
N CYS A 8 22.63 5.58 -10.77
CA CYS A 8 23.02 6.97 -11.09
C CYS A 8 22.34 7.57 -12.33
N GLY A 9 21.50 6.82 -13.07
CA GLY A 9 20.74 7.28 -14.23
C GLY A 9 21.52 7.49 -15.53
N LYS A 10 22.87 7.59 -15.51
CA LYS A 10 23.68 7.92 -16.69
C LYS A 10 23.45 7.03 -17.90
N CYS A 11 23.20 5.72 -17.70
CA CYS A 11 22.91 4.81 -18.79
C CYS A 11 21.55 5.07 -19.47
N VAL A 12 20.59 5.64 -18.74
CA VAL A 12 19.30 6.08 -19.27
C VAL A 12 19.47 7.32 -20.13
N GLU A 13 20.22 8.30 -19.65
CA GLU A 13 20.47 9.59 -20.35
C GLU A 13 21.16 9.39 -21.71
N VAL A 14 22.09 8.42 -21.80
CA VAL A 14 22.88 8.17 -23.02
C VAL A 14 22.28 7.09 -23.92
N CYS A 15 21.16 6.49 -23.58
CA CYS A 15 20.56 5.40 -24.36
C CYS A 15 19.89 5.94 -25.64
N PRO A 16 20.45 5.71 -26.85
CA PRO A 16 19.89 6.29 -28.07
C PRO A 16 18.55 5.67 -28.49
N HIS A 17 18.20 4.52 -27.93
CA HIS A 17 16.98 3.79 -28.23
C HIS A 17 15.93 3.84 -27.11
N ASN A 18 16.16 4.61 -26.05
CA ASN A 18 15.30 4.65 -24.86
C ASN A 18 14.95 3.24 -24.31
N ALA A 19 15.90 2.29 -24.46
CA ALA A 19 15.73 0.89 -24.03
C ALA A 19 15.85 0.72 -22.51
N LEU A 20 16.32 1.75 -21.81
CA LEU A 20 16.43 1.81 -20.35
C LEU A 20 15.55 2.94 -19.85
N THR A 21 14.82 2.67 -18.78
CA THR A 21 13.94 3.64 -18.13
C THR A 21 14.23 3.66 -16.64
N LEU A 22 14.34 4.83 -16.06
CA LEU A 22 14.38 5.01 -14.62
C LEU A 22 12.93 5.11 -14.14
N PHE A 23 12.53 4.21 -13.24
CA PHE A 23 11.23 4.25 -12.61
C PHE A 23 11.29 5.15 -11.36
N GLY A 24 10.30 6.02 -11.26
CA GLY A 24 10.18 6.97 -10.16
C GLY A 24 10.63 8.39 -10.56
N THR A 25 10.26 9.32 -9.72
CA THR A 25 10.59 10.74 -9.87
C THR A 25 10.90 11.31 -8.51
N ASP A 26 12.01 12.03 -8.39
CA ASP A 26 12.32 12.80 -7.19
C ASP A 26 11.37 13.99 -7.12
N ILE A 27 10.52 14.00 -6.09
CA ILE A 27 9.53 15.05 -5.88
C ILE A 27 9.41 15.36 -4.38
N THR A 28 9.23 16.63 -4.05
CA THR A 28 8.96 17.00 -2.66
C THR A 28 7.49 16.76 -2.30
N ALA A 29 7.20 16.55 -1.02
CA ALA A 29 5.83 16.39 -0.54
C ALA A 29 4.94 17.60 -0.91
N ALA A 30 5.47 18.80 -0.84
CA ALA A 30 4.75 20.02 -1.21
C ALA A 30 4.34 20.01 -2.69
N VAL A 31 5.28 19.74 -3.61
CA VAL A 31 5.02 19.71 -5.05
C VAL A 31 4.06 18.60 -5.42
N LEU A 32 4.19 17.42 -4.79
CA LEU A 32 3.24 16.32 -5.01
C LEU A 32 1.83 16.70 -4.53
N THR A 33 1.73 17.31 -3.35
CA THR A 33 0.43 17.73 -2.81
C THR A 33 -0.27 18.76 -3.69
N GLU A 34 0.46 19.73 -4.26
CA GLU A 34 -0.14 20.69 -5.22
C GLU A 34 -0.76 19.97 -6.41
N LYS A 35 -0.02 19.04 -7.02
CA LYS A 35 -0.54 18.24 -8.15
C LYS A 35 -1.79 17.43 -7.78
N LEU A 36 -1.79 16.80 -6.61
CA LEU A 36 -2.92 15.99 -6.13
C LEU A 36 -4.14 16.87 -5.79
N ALA A 37 -3.91 18.11 -5.35
CA ALA A 37 -4.98 19.04 -5.02
C ALA A 37 -5.69 19.63 -6.26
N GLU A 38 -5.11 19.54 -7.45
CA GLU A 38 -5.77 19.94 -8.71
C GLU A 38 -7.10 19.21 -8.90
N ASP A 39 -7.21 17.97 -8.47
CA ASP A 39 -8.41 17.15 -8.58
C ASP A 39 -9.39 17.32 -7.39
N LYS A 40 -9.15 18.26 -6.47
CA LYS A 40 -10.02 18.48 -5.30
C LYS A 40 -11.51 18.66 -5.67
N PRO A 41 -11.89 19.39 -6.76
CA PRO A 41 -13.30 19.52 -7.14
C PRO A 41 -13.97 18.16 -7.41
N PHE A 42 -13.23 17.19 -7.97
CA PHE A 42 -13.74 15.84 -8.22
C PHE A 42 -13.87 15.06 -6.91
N TYR A 43 -12.89 15.18 -5.99
CA TYR A 43 -12.98 14.54 -4.68
C TYR A 43 -14.21 15.03 -3.91
N MET A 44 -14.45 16.33 -3.88
CA MET A 44 -15.62 16.93 -3.22
C MET A 44 -16.96 16.48 -3.84
N ALA A 45 -17.00 16.32 -5.17
CA ALA A 45 -18.21 15.90 -5.87
C ALA A 45 -18.56 14.42 -5.68
N THR A 46 -17.56 13.57 -5.43
CA THR A 46 -17.71 12.10 -5.36
C THR A 46 -17.59 11.52 -3.97
N GLY A 47 -17.18 12.33 -2.98
CA GLY A 47 -16.76 11.82 -1.66
C GLY A 47 -15.47 11.01 -1.73
N GLY A 48 -14.64 11.26 -2.75
CA GLY A 48 -13.34 10.62 -2.95
C GLY A 48 -12.20 11.36 -2.25
N GLY A 49 -10.98 10.99 -2.60
CA GLY A 49 -9.77 11.59 -2.04
C GLY A 49 -8.52 11.01 -2.67
N VAL A 50 -7.41 11.07 -1.96
CA VAL A 50 -6.10 10.60 -2.41
C VAL A 50 -5.74 9.29 -1.72
N THR A 51 -5.36 8.30 -2.51
CA THR A 51 -4.79 7.04 -2.01
C THR A 51 -3.29 7.00 -2.28
N LEU A 52 -2.49 6.87 -1.24
CA LEU A 52 -1.07 6.55 -1.37
C LEU A 52 -0.93 5.03 -1.49
N SER A 53 -0.32 4.60 -2.60
CA SER A 53 -0.11 3.20 -2.95
C SER A 53 1.26 3.06 -3.65
N GLY A 54 1.48 1.97 -4.38
CA GLY A 54 2.66 1.79 -5.24
C GLY A 54 3.48 0.58 -4.88
N GLY A 55 4.71 0.74 -4.38
CA GLY A 55 5.41 -0.28 -3.61
C GLY A 55 4.77 -0.41 -2.23
N GLU A 56 5.56 -0.31 -1.16
CA GLU A 56 5.00 -0.24 0.19
C GLU A 56 5.17 1.20 0.74
N PRO A 57 4.07 1.96 0.96
CA PRO A 57 4.16 3.35 1.44
C PRO A 57 4.88 3.48 2.78
N LEU A 58 4.78 2.48 3.64
CA LEU A 58 5.45 2.46 4.94
C LEU A 58 6.99 2.41 4.83
N MET A 59 7.54 2.05 3.66
CA MET A 59 8.99 2.14 3.41
C MET A 59 9.46 3.59 3.22
N GLN A 60 8.54 4.53 2.95
CA GLN A 60 8.78 5.95 2.83
C GLN A 60 7.89 6.74 3.81
N ALA A 61 7.78 6.26 5.05
CA ALA A 61 6.80 6.75 6.03
C ALA A 61 6.89 8.26 6.29
N ASP A 62 8.08 8.85 6.34
CA ASP A 62 8.26 10.28 6.57
C ASP A 62 7.73 11.12 5.40
N PHE A 63 8.01 10.70 4.16
CA PHE A 63 7.49 11.35 2.97
C PHE A 63 5.97 11.20 2.87
N CYS A 64 5.45 9.98 3.03
CA CYS A 64 4.02 9.70 2.99
C CYS A 64 3.26 10.50 4.07
N SER A 65 3.77 10.53 5.30
CA SER A 65 3.20 11.31 6.40
C SER A 65 3.14 12.82 6.06
N ALA A 66 4.20 13.37 5.46
CA ALA A 66 4.22 14.77 5.05
C ALA A 66 3.17 15.07 3.97
N VAL A 67 3.03 14.20 2.96
CA VAL A 67 2.00 14.34 1.91
C VAL A 67 0.59 14.26 2.50
N LEU A 68 0.32 13.24 3.31
CA LEU A 68 -0.99 13.03 3.94
C LEU A 68 -1.38 14.22 4.82
N ARG A 69 -0.45 14.74 5.64
CA ARG A 69 -0.69 15.93 6.46
C ARG A 69 -1.06 17.14 5.61
N LEU A 70 -0.31 17.42 4.53
CA LEU A 70 -0.59 18.54 3.64
C LEU A 70 -1.93 18.39 2.90
N LEU A 71 -2.35 17.17 2.59
CA LEU A 71 -3.68 16.89 2.02
C LEU A 71 -4.78 17.14 3.04
N LYS A 72 -4.59 16.72 4.29
CA LYS A 72 -5.55 16.99 5.39
C LYS A 72 -5.70 18.49 5.66
N GLU A 73 -4.62 19.29 5.59
CA GLU A 73 -4.66 20.76 5.69
C GLU A 73 -5.50 21.40 4.56
N ARG A 74 -5.79 20.67 3.50
CA ARG A 74 -6.62 21.08 2.36
C ARG A 74 -8.01 20.44 2.35
N ASP A 75 -8.42 19.80 3.44
CA ASP A 75 -9.70 19.07 3.54
C ASP A 75 -9.87 18.02 2.43
N ILE A 76 -8.80 17.30 2.11
CA ILE A 76 -8.84 16.18 1.15
C ILE A 76 -8.79 14.88 1.96
N ASP A 77 -9.72 13.97 1.68
CA ASP A 77 -9.74 12.65 2.28
C ASP A 77 -8.54 11.81 1.83
N THR A 78 -8.02 11.02 2.75
CA THR A 78 -6.76 10.28 2.54
C THR A 78 -6.94 8.80 2.80
N ALA A 79 -6.35 7.99 1.94
CA ALA A 79 -6.23 6.56 2.15
C ALA A 79 -4.78 6.09 1.97
N VAL A 80 -4.41 5.04 2.66
CA VAL A 80 -3.13 4.36 2.50
C VAL A 80 -3.38 2.90 2.16
N ASP A 81 -2.85 2.49 1.02
CA ASP A 81 -2.89 1.14 0.50
C ASP A 81 -1.58 0.42 0.86
N THR A 82 -1.65 -0.49 1.80
CA THR A 82 -0.46 -1.08 2.44
C THR A 82 -0.66 -2.55 2.79
N CYS A 83 0.40 -3.34 2.70
CA CYS A 83 0.42 -4.69 3.25
C CYS A 83 0.74 -4.72 4.76
N LEU A 84 0.98 -3.57 5.39
CA LEU A 84 1.34 -3.42 6.81
C LEU A 84 2.59 -4.20 7.26
N TYR A 85 3.43 -4.67 6.33
CA TYR A 85 4.70 -5.30 6.66
C TYR A 85 5.76 -4.24 6.95
N ALA A 86 5.66 -3.63 8.12
CA ALA A 86 6.58 -2.58 8.56
C ALA A 86 6.66 -2.54 10.10
N GLY A 87 7.65 -1.81 10.61
CA GLY A 87 7.73 -1.47 12.04
C GLY A 87 6.55 -0.58 12.45
N ARG A 88 6.15 -0.70 13.71
CA ARG A 88 5.06 0.08 14.30
C ARG A 88 5.29 1.59 14.21
N ASP A 89 6.52 2.03 14.39
CA ASP A 89 6.95 3.42 14.31
C ASP A 89 6.68 4.06 12.93
N ALA A 90 6.86 3.30 11.85
CA ALA A 90 6.53 3.75 10.50
C ALA A 90 5.01 3.93 10.33
N LEU A 91 4.21 2.98 10.83
CA LEU A 91 2.75 3.06 10.77
C LEU A 91 2.21 4.24 11.58
N GLU A 92 2.71 4.44 12.80
CA GLU A 92 2.29 5.52 13.69
C GLU A 92 2.48 6.92 13.10
N LYS A 93 3.46 7.11 12.21
CA LYS A 93 3.64 8.37 11.49
C LYS A 93 2.49 8.69 10.52
N LEU A 94 1.88 7.68 9.94
CA LEU A 94 0.80 7.86 8.95
C LEU A 94 -0.59 7.96 9.61
N VAL A 95 -0.77 7.27 10.73
CA VAL A 95 -2.05 7.16 11.44
C VAL A 95 -2.76 8.51 11.65
N PRO A 96 -2.11 9.60 12.12
CA PRO A 96 -2.80 10.86 12.39
C PRO A 96 -3.43 11.51 11.14
N HIS A 97 -2.87 11.21 9.97
CA HIS A 97 -3.19 11.87 8.70
C HIS A 97 -3.91 10.96 7.69
N THR A 98 -4.28 9.74 8.10
CA THR A 98 -4.97 8.76 7.25
C THR A 98 -6.40 8.57 7.72
N ASP A 99 -7.37 8.73 6.82
CA ASP A 99 -8.78 8.49 7.12
C ASP A 99 -9.13 7.01 6.99
N THR A 100 -8.60 6.33 5.98
CA THR A 100 -8.89 4.90 5.74
C THR A 100 -7.62 4.14 5.34
N PHE A 101 -7.40 2.98 5.92
CA PHE A 101 -6.36 2.05 5.49
C PHE A 101 -6.96 0.95 4.59
N LEU A 102 -6.35 0.74 3.42
CA LEU A 102 -6.65 -0.41 2.56
C LEU A 102 -5.60 -1.48 2.88
N VAL A 103 -6.02 -2.58 3.45
CA VAL A 103 -5.11 -3.55 4.07
C VAL A 103 -5.23 -4.92 3.41
N ASP A 104 -4.12 -5.48 2.98
CA ASP A 104 -4.09 -6.82 2.40
C ASP A 104 -3.90 -7.91 3.46
N ILE A 105 -4.82 -8.87 3.53
CA ILE A 105 -4.63 -10.15 4.22
C ILE A 105 -4.50 -11.25 3.17
N LYS A 106 -3.32 -11.84 3.07
CA LYS A 106 -3.01 -12.86 2.05
C LYS A 106 -3.18 -14.29 2.52
N ALA A 107 -2.90 -14.54 3.81
CA ALA A 107 -3.11 -15.80 4.51
C ALA A 107 -3.04 -15.56 6.02
N MET A 108 -3.75 -16.35 6.81
CA MET A 108 -3.65 -16.42 8.28
C MET A 108 -2.51 -17.36 8.69
N ASP A 109 -2.33 -18.47 7.98
CA ASP A 109 -1.19 -19.37 8.22
C ASP A 109 0.13 -18.69 7.85
N SER A 110 1.02 -18.55 8.87
CA SER A 110 2.29 -17.84 8.72
C SER A 110 3.28 -18.59 7.81
N ALA A 111 3.25 -19.91 7.79
CA ALA A 111 4.12 -20.71 6.94
C ALA A 111 3.70 -20.59 5.48
N LEU A 112 2.38 -20.62 5.22
CA LEU A 112 1.81 -20.38 3.90
C LEU A 112 2.13 -18.96 3.41
N HIS A 113 1.93 -17.95 4.27
CA HIS A 113 2.27 -16.57 3.96
C HIS A 113 3.73 -16.42 3.59
N LYS A 114 4.64 -16.98 4.40
CA LYS A 114 6.09 -16.95 4.14
C LYS A 114 6.47 -17.65 2.84
N LYS A 115 5.85 -18.79 2.56
CA LYS A 115 6.10 -19.55 1.31
C LYS A 115 5.83 -18.70 0.05
N TRP A 116 4.78 -17.90 0.04
CA TRP A 116 4.34 -17.18 -1.15
C TRP A 116 4.74 -15.69 -1.20
N THR A 117 5.07 -15.09 -0.04
CA THR A 117 5.45 -13.67 0.03
C THR A 117 6.91 -13.46 0.44
N GLY A 118 7.57 -14.49 0.94
CA GLY A 118 8.92 -14.41 1.48
C GLY A 118 9.00 -13.98 2.95
N ALA A 119 7.88 -13.57 3.57
CA ALA A 119 7.86 -13.05 4.93
C ALA A 119 6.74 -13.68 5.78
N GLU A 120 6.94 -13.72 7.09
CA GLU A 120 5.90 -14.11 8.05
C GLU A 120 4.88 -12.98 8.24
N ASN A 121 3.62 -13.33 8.57
CA ASN A 121 2.53 -12.35 8.70
C ASN A 121 2.37 -11.75 10.11
N GLY A 122 3.15 -12.18 11.08
CA GLY A 122 2.95 -11.78 12.48
C GLY A 122 3.01 -10.26 12.73
N SER A 123 3.88 -9.52 12.03
CA SER A 123 3.92 -8.05 12.10
C SER A 123 2.68 -7.42 11.48
N ILE A 124 2.19 -7.97 10.38
CA ILE A 124 1.00 -7.52 9.65
C ILE A 124 -0.22 -7.61 10.57
N LEU A 125 -0.47 -8.79 11.15
CA LEU A 125 -1.62 -9.02 12.03
C LEU A 125 -1.59 -8.11 13.25
N ARG A 126 -0.44 -7.96 13.91
CA ARG A 126 -0.29 -6.99 15.03
C ARG A 126 -0.55 -5.54 14.62
N ASN A 127 -0.23 -5.15 13.40
CA ASN A 127 -0.50 -3.81 12.90
C ASN A 127 -1.99 -3.62 12.57
N ILE A 128 -2.68 -4.64 12.08
CA ILE A 128 -4.13 -4.65 11.88
C ILE A 128 -4.85 -4.52 13.24
N GLU A 129 -4.47 -5.33 14.23
CA GLU A 129 -5.02 -5.27 15.59
C GLU A 129 -4.81 -3.90 16.24
N TYR A 130 -3.67 -3.29 15.99
CA TYR A 130 -3.40 -1.93 16.48
C TYR A 130 -4.34 -0.90 15.83
N LEU A 131 -4.50 -0.93 14.50
CA LEU A 131 -5.42 -0.02 13.81
C LEU A 131 -6.86 -0.19 14.31
N GLU A 132 -7.30 -1.43 14.53
CA GLU A 132 -8.58 -1.75 15.15
C GLU A 132 -8.67 -1.15 16.56
N GLY A 133 -7.65 -1.37 17.39
CA GLY A 133 -7.61 -0.91 18.78
C GLY A 133 -7.68 0.62 18.96
N ILE A 134 -7.17 1.37 17.97
CA ILE A 134 -7.24 2.84 17.97
C ILE A 134 -8.41 3.40 17.16
N GLY A 135 -9.29 2.55 16.65
CA GLY A 135 -10.50 2.95 15.93
C GLY A 135 -10.29 3.45 14.51
N LYS A 136 -9.22 3.04 13.84
CA LYS A 136 -8.97 3.43 12.43
C LYS A 136 -9.81 2.61 11.47
N LYS A 137 -10.46 3.29 10.53
CA LYS A 137 -11.22 2.65 9.46
C LYS A 137 -10.28 1.82 8.58
N MET A 138 -10.66 0.59 8.31
CA MET A 138 -9.95 -0.33 7.43
C MET A 138 -10.90 -0.92 6.38
N GLU A 139 -10.47 -0.96 5.14
CA GLU A 139 -11.03 -1.84 4.12
C GLU A 139 -10.05 -2.99 3.93
N VAL A 140 -10.47 -4.21 4.24
CA VAL A 140 -9.63 -5.39 4.09
C VAL A 140 -9.77 -5.94 2.67
N ARG A 141 -8.63 -6.21 2.04
CA ARG A 141 -8.57 -6.83 0.71
C ARG A 141 -7.90 -8.18 0.80
N ILE A 142 -8.49 -9.16 0.16
CA ILE A 142 -8.03 -10.55 0.17
C ILE A 142 -7.74 -10.95 -1.27
N PRO A 143 -6.47 -10.97 -1.70
CA PRO A 143 -6.10 -11.54 -2.98
C PRO A 143 -6.41 -13.04 -2.97
N PHE A 144 -7.43 -13.44 -3.73
CA PHE A 144 -7.85 -14.84 -3.79
C PHE A 144 -7.17 -15.55 -4.95
N ILE A 145 -6.31 -16.53 -4.62
CA ILE A 145 -5.53 -17.32 -5.59
C ILE A 145 -5.91 -18.79 -5.42
N PRO A 146 -6.74 -19.34 -6.34
CA PRO A 146 -7.17 -20.74 -6.28
C PRO A 146 -5.98 -21.72 -6.19
N GLY A 147 -6.08 -22.71 -5.31
CA GLY A 147 -5.01 -23.68 -5.05
C GLY A 147 -3.84 -23.14 -4.21
N VAL A 148 -3.90 -21.89 -3.77
CA VAL A 148 -2.87 -21.25 -2.93
C VAL A 148 -3.41 -20.87 -1.56
N ASN A 149 -4.42 -19.99 -1.51
CA ASN A 149 -4.97 -19.47 -0.27
C ASN A 149 -6.50 -19.61 -0.15
N ASP A 150 -7.11 -20.41 -0.98
CA ASP A 150 -8.54 -20.73 -0.93
C ASP A 150 -8.96 -21.36 0.40
N GLY A 151 -8.11 -22.18 1.01
CA GLY A 151 -8.32 -22.73 2.35
C GLY A 151 -8.25 -21.74 3.52
N GLU A 152 -7.83 -20.51 3.28
CA GLU A 152 -7.64 -19.48 4.32
C GLU A 152 -8.90 -18.64 4.60
N MET A 153 -9.93 -18.74 3.74
CA MET A 153 -11.09 -17.84 3.78
C MET A 153 -11.85 -17.89 5.09
N GLU A 154 -12.06 -19.10 5.64
CA GLU A 154 -12.74 -19.26 6.93
C GLU A 154 -11.92 -18.69 8.09
N ALA A 155 -10.60 -18.91 8.08
CA ALA A 155 -9.70 -18.38 9.09
C ALA A 155 -9.65 -16.85 9.05
N ILE A 156 -9.62 -16.24 7.86
CA ILE A 156 -9.68 -14.79 7.68
C ILE A 156 -11.04 -14.25 8.17
N ALA A 157 -12.14 -14.88 7.82
CA ALA A 157 -13.47 -14.47 8.26
C ALA A 157 -13.59 -14.51 9.79
N GLY A 158 -13.17 -15.60 10.44
CA GLY A 158 -13.16 -15.73 11.89
C GLY A 158 -12.25 -14.70 12.59
N TYR A 159 -11.10 -14.37 11.98
CA TYR A 159 -10.21 -13.32 12.50
C TYR A 159 -10.89 -11.95 12.48
N LEU A 160 -11.63 -11.63 11.42
CA LEU A 160 -12.28 -10.32 11.26
C LEU A 160 -13.62 -10.20 11.96
N GLU A 161 -14.23 -11.29 12.43
CA GLU A 161 -15.60 -11.33 12.99
C GLU A 161 -15.82 -10.32 14.11
N ASN A 162 -14.81 -10.08 14.94
CA ASN A 162 -14.90 -9.19 16.09
C ASN A 162 -14.38 -7.76 15.84
N PHE A 163 -13.99 -7.46 14.60
CA PHE A 163 -13.48 -6.13 14.25
C PHE A 163 -14.65 -5.18 13.98
N ARG A 164 -14.59 -3.98 14.56
CA ARG A 164 -15.64 -2.95 14.48
C ARG A 164 -15.31 -1.84 13.50
N HIS A 165 -14.04 -1.69 13.17
CA HIS A 165 -13.54 -0.62 12.31
C HIS A 165 -13.16 -1.11 10.91
N VAL A 166 -13.42 -2.38 10.60
CA VAL A 166 -13.40 -2.91 9.23
C VAL A 166 -14.71 -2.51 8.55
N VAL A 167 -14.63 -1.52 7.66
CA VAL A 167 -15.79 -0.95 6.96
C VAL A 167 -16.17 -1.71 5.69
N GLY A 168 -15.30 -2.60 5.24
CA GLY A 168 -15.54 -3.44 4.05
C GLY A 168 -14.49 -4.52 3.90
N VAL A 169 -14.89 -5.62 3.25
CA VAL A 169 -13.99 -6.70 2.85
C VAL A 169 -14.17 -6.92 1.35
N LYS A 170 -13.06 -6.88 0.61
CA LYS A 170 -13.03 -7.12 -0.84
C LYS A 170 -12.19 -8.34 -1.17
N ILE A 171 -12.80 -9.33 -1.80
CA ILE A 171 -12.09 -10.47 -2.37
C ILE A 171 -11.64 -10.09 -3.78
N LEU A 172 -10.33 -10.06 -4.01
CA LEU A 172 -9.73 -9.71 -5.29
C LEU A 172 -9.40 -10.98 -6.06
N ALA A 173 -10.11 -11.24 -7.14
CA ALA A 173 -9.84 -12.39 -7.99
C ALA A 173 -8.43 -12.30 -8.61
N TYR A 174 -7.71 -13.41 -8.62
CA TYR A 174 -6.40 -13.49 -9.26
C TYR A 174 -6.50 -13.15 -10.76
N HIS A 175 -5.57 -12.34 -11.23
CA HIS A 175 -5.39 -12.05 -12.64
C HIS A 175 -3.89 -12.01 -13.01
N ASN A 176 -3.54 -12.38 -14.23
CA ASN A 176 -2.15 -12.45 -14.70
C ASN A 176 -1.68 -11.16 -15.39
N LEU A 177 -2.18 -9.99 -14.99
CA LEU A 177 -1.81 -8.70 -15.60
C LEU A 177 -0.44 -8.18 -15.15
N SER A 178 0.10 -8.72 -14.06
CA SER A 178 1.41 -8.31 -13.50
C SER A 178 2.62 -8.88 -14.25
N GLY A 179 2.44 -9.74 -15.23
CA GLY A 179 3.52 -10.37 -15.99
C GLY A 179 4.48 -9.38 -16.70
N ALA A 180 4.01 -8.18 -17.04
CA ALA A 180 4.86 -7.11 -17.57
C ALA A 180 5.79 -6.53 -16.47
N LYS A 181 5.30 -6.38 -15.25
CA LYS A 181 6.06 -5.86 -14.09
C LYS A 181 7.22 -6.80 -13.72
N TYR A 182 6.98 -8.11 -13.73
CA TYR A 182 8.02 -9.11 -13.45
C TYR A 182 9.11 -9.20 -14.55
N ARG A 183 8.82 -8.79 -15.77
CA ARG A 183 9.81 -8.73 -16.84
C ARG A 183 10.69 -7.48 -16.79
N SER A 184 10.32 -6.50 -16.00
CA SER A 184 11.03 -5.22 -15.84
C SER A 184 11.96 -5.20 -14.63
N LEU A 185 11.89 -6.22 -13.77
CA LEU A 185 12.75 -6.45 -12.61
C LEU A 185 13.88 -7.41 -12.95
#